data_45402fbcb1a4ffb369268cc7fd0c0435
#
_entry.id   45402fbcb1a4ffb369268cc7fd0c0435
#
_cell.length_a   1.000
_cell.length_b   1.000
_cell.length_c   1.000
_cell.angle_alpha   90.00
_cell.angle_beta   90.00
_cell.angle_gamma   90.00
#
_symmetry.space_group_name_H-M   'P 1'
#
loop_
_entity.id
_entity.type
_entity.pdbx_description
1 polymer ?
#
loop_
_entity_poly.entity_id
_entity_poly.type
_entity_poly.pdbx_seq_one_letter_code
_entity_poly.pdbx_strand_id
1 'polypeptide(L)'
;MYNLSSQLLEQYPFEVTAIQKGRGTYICTTSEGGKIIIGSFRGSKGRAEAIEHVLLRLKENGIEADEIIHTREGEILVQEVDETWYYARKYIEGRECETRSRDDVLAAVEELAKLHLVLQKVEDENLKIGGRDYAMEGFRHNRELKKVRNYIHGKHKKNEFEMIFMRNYEIFLKQALDVEHRLMKPNPGETQGQSGKQSREAAMYGICHGDFNQHNVLFTHGKIIITNFEQAHYDVLVGDLAHFLRKLMEKHNFNIGLATDMLAAYEKRRKLLPEEWEQLYVRMAYPQKFWKVANHYFNANKAWVSGRDIEKLNRVIEQEEIRQQFLRMLFYFVE
;
A
#
# COMPACT_ATOMS: atom_id res chain seq x y z
N MET A 1 17.81 11.10 -20.74
CA MET A 1 17.34 12.50 -20.56
C MET A 1 16.41 12.49 -19.36
N TYR A 2 16.56 13.42 -18.42
CA TYR A 2 15.62 13.61 -17.33
C TYR A 2 14.37 14.29 -17.89
N ASN A 3 13.16 13.82 -17.51
CA ASN A 3 11.90 14.33 -18.07
C ASN A 3 11.35 15.57 -17.35
N LEU A 4 12.17 16.27 -16.54
CA LEU A 4 11.75 17.53 -15.92
C LEU A 4 12.20 18.69 -16.79
N SER A 5 11.29 19.54 -17.23
CA SER A 5 11.60 20.74 -18.00
C SER A 5 12.15 21.86 -17.13
N SER A 6 12.91 22.78 -17.72
CA SER A 6 13.32 24.02 -17.03
C SER A 6 12.11 24.83 -16.60
N GLN A 7 11.06 24.89 -17.44
CA GLN A 7 9.81 25.61 -17.19
C GLN A 7 9.08 25.10 -15.93
N LEU A 8 9.12 23.80 -15.67
CA LEU A 8 8.56 23.22 -14.44
C LEU A 8 9.36 23.68 -13.21
N LEU A 9 10.68 23.60 -13.29
CA LEU A 9 11.57 23.94 -12.16
C LEU A 9 11.52 25.43 -11.81
N GLU A 10 11.38 26.32 -12.79
CA GLU A 10 11.29 27.77 -12.61
C GLU A 10 10.05 28.22 -11.85
N GLN A 11 9.00 27.38 -11.79
CA GLN A 11 7.80 27.68 -11.02
C GLN A 11 8.00 27.58 -9.52
N TYR A 12 9.05 26.89 -9.06
CA TYR A 12 9.32 26.73 -7.63
C TYR A 12 10.22 27.84 -7.06
N PRO A 13 10.16 28.13 -5.74
CA PRO A 13 10.93 29.21 -5.11
C PRO A 13 12.40 28.83 -4.84
N PHE A 14 12.97 27.91 -5.59
CA PHE A 14 14.36 27.46 -5.49
C PHE A 14 14.96 27.26 -6.87
N GLU A 15 16.29 27.27 -6.95
CA GLU A 15 17.03 26.96 -8.16
C GLU A 15 17.65 25.57 -8.03
N VAL A 16 17.46 24.72 -9.07
CA VAL A 16 17.97 23.35 -9.11
C VAL A 16 19.32 23.32 -9.81
N THR A 17 20.34 22.83 -9.13
CA THR A 17 21.72 22.69 -9.65
C THR A 17 22.04 21.28 -10.12
N ALA A 18 21.38 20.26 -9.58
CA ALA A 18 21.56 18.86 -10.00
C ALA A 18 20.28 18.06 -9.83
N ILE A 19 20.08 17.07 -10.73
CA ILE A 19 18.93 16.15 -10.69
C ILE A 19 19.45 14.73 -10.70
N GLN A 20 18.97 13.93 -9.73
CA GLN A 20 19.26 12.50 -9.64
C GLN A 20 17.94 11.72 -9.71
N LYS A 21 17.91 10.61 -10.43
CA LYS A 21 16.74 9.73 -10.47
C LYS A 21 16.61 8.96 -9.17
N GLY A 22 15.48 9.13 -8.49
CA GLY A 22 15.08 8.35 -7.34
C GLY A 22 14.16 7.17 -7.71
N ARG A 23 13.50 6.60 -6.73
CA ARG A 23 12.54 5.50 -6.90
C ARG A 23 11.18 6.06 -7.35
N GLY A 24 10.98 6.18 -8.67
CA GLY A 24 9.77 6.76 -9.27
C GLY A 24 9.65 8.29 -9.12
N THR A 25 10.71 8.95 -8.67
CA THR A 25 10.76 10.40 -8.43
C THR A 25 12.12 10.96 -8.87
N TYR A 26 12.29 12.27 -8.78
CA TYR A 26 13.56 12.96 -8.97
C TYR A 26 14.01 13.59 -7.65
N ILE A 27 15.26 13.40 -7.28
CA ILE A 27 15.92 14.07 -6.16
C ILE A 27 16.70 15.24 -6.78
N CYS A 28 16.30 16.45 -6.42
CA CYS A 28 16.91 17.68 -6.94
C CYS A 28 17.73 18.35 -5.84
N THR A 29 18.97 18.74 -6.15
CA THR A 29 19.81 19.55 -5.27
C THR A 29 19.58 21.02 -5.61
N THR A 30 19.34 21.85 -4.61
CA THR A 30 19.13 23.29 -4.76
C THR A 30 20.44 24.06 -4.67
N SER A 31 20.49 25.29 -5.21
CA SER A 31 21.66 26.19 -5.11
C SER A 31 22.06 26.50 -3.65
N GLU A 32 21.12 26.40 -2.69
CA GLU A 32 21.37 26.58 -1.26
C GLU A 32 21.93 25.30 -0.59
N GLY A 33 22.18 24.24 -1.36
CA GLY A 33 22.72 22.97 -0.87
C GLY A 33 21.68 22.02 -0.26
N GLY A 34 20.40 22.43 -0.22
CA GLY A 34 19.28 21.58 0.19
C GLY A 34 18.90 20.55 -0.87
N LYS A 35 18.09 19.55 -0.49
CA LYS A 35 17.50 18.59 -1.41
C LYS A 35 15.98 18.62 -1.35
N ILE A 36 15.36 18.38 -2.48
CA ILE A 36 13.92 18.27 -2.65
C ILE A 36 13.59 17.03 -3.49
N ILE A 37 12.37 16.56 -3.39
CA ILE A 37 11.85 15.49 -4.24
C ILE A 37 10.80 16.07 -5.16
N ILE A 38 10.90 15.79 -6.46
CA ILE A 38 9.85 16.09 -7.44
C ILE A 38 9.32 14.76 -7.96
N GLY A 39 8.03 14.55 -7.80
CA GLY A 39 7.33 13.34 -8.24
C GLY A 39 6.18 13.64 -9.19
N SER A 40 5.89 12.71 -10.11
CA SER A 40 4.66 12.79 -10.89
C SER A 40 3.46 12.51 -9.98
N PHE A 41 2.36 13.20 -10.18
CA PHE A 41 1.13 13.05 -9.41
C PHE A 41 0.01 12.46 -10.27
N ARG A 42 -0.64 11.43 -9.76
CA ARG A 42 -1.80 10.80 -10.41
C ARG A 42 -3.08 11.14 -9.66
N GLY A 43 -3.80 12.12 -10.15
CA GLY A 43 -5.05 12.54 -9.55
C GLY A 43 -5.44 13.99 -9.93
N SER A 44 -6.54 14.45 -9.38
CA SER A 44 -7.00 15.84 -9.57
C SER A 44 -6.30 16.80 -8.60
N LYS A 45 -6.37 18.10 -8.91
CA LYS A 45 -5.92 19.17 -8.00
C LYS A 45 -6.59 19.05 -6.62
N GLY A 46 -7.91 18.82 -6.57
CA GLY A 46 -8.63 18.66 -5.31
C GLY A 46 -8.18 17.43 -4.49
N ARG A 47 -7.64 16.38 -5.14
CA ARG A 47 -7.02 15.27 -4.44
C ARG A 47 -5.67 15.66 -3.83
N ALA A 48 -4.86 16.46 -4.51
CA ALA A 48 -3.58 16.95 -3.98
C ALA A 48 -3.81 17.86 -2.75
N GLU A 49 -4.80 18.76 -2.84
CA GLU A 49 -5.25 19.60 -1.72
C GLU A 49 -5.70 18.75 -0.52
N ALA A 50 -6.49 17.70 -0.78
CA ALA A 50 -6.92 16.79 0.28
C ALA A 50 -5.75 16.07 0.96
N ILE A 51 -4.75 15.64 0.21
CA ILE A 51 -3.53 15.04 0.77
C ILE A 51 -2.78 16.06 1.63
N GLU A 52 -2.65 17.29 1.19
CA GLU A 52 -2.02 18.35 1.99
C GLU A 52 -2.75 18.57 3.31
N HIS A 53 -4.08 18.63 3.30
CA HIS A 53 -4.88 18.73 4.53
C HIS A 53 -4.60 17.57 5.50
N VAL A 54 -4.46 16.33 4.97
CA VAL A 54 -4.08 15.17 5.76
C VAL A 54 -2.70 15.37 6.41
N LEU A 55 -1.70 15.82 5.63
CA LEU A 55 -0.33 16.07 6.12
C LEU A 55 -0.30 17.16 7.20
N LEU A 56 -1.03 18.25 7.02
CA LEU A 56 -1.16 19.31 8.01
C LEU A 56 -1.77 18.81 9.31
N ARG A 57 -2.85 18.01 9.21
CA ARG A 57 -3.47 17.40 10.38
C ARG A 57 -2.55 16.44 11.12
N LEU A 58 -1.74 15.66 10.43
CA LEU A 58 -0.72 14.80 11.03
C LEU A 58 0.29 15.64 11.81
N LYS A 59 0.80 16.72 11.22
CA LYS A 59 1.74 17.64 11.83
C LYS A 59 1.17 18.29 13.10
N GLU A 60 -0.08 18.75 13.06
CA GLU A 60 -0.80 19.32 14.23
C GLU A 60 -0.94 18.32 15.38
N ASN A 61 -0.98 17.01 15.07
CA ASN A 61 -1.06 15.95 16.07
C ASN A 61 0.29 15.30 16.41
N GLY A 62 1.41 15.93 16.02
CA GLY A 62 2.76 15.48 16.35
C GLY A 62 3.24 14.26 15.58
N ILE A 63 2.60 13.91 14.45
CA ILE A 63 3.06 12.87 13.53
C ILE A 63 3.91 13.52 12.44
N GLU A 64 5.17 13.10 12.36
CA GLU A 64 6.09 13.61 11.35
C GLU A 64 5.80 12.91 10.00
N ALA A 65 5.57 13.72 8.96
CA ALA A 65 5.21 13.25 7.63
C ALA A 65 5.82 14.12 6.54
N ASP A 66 5.50 13.85 5.28
CA ASP A 66 5.90 14.68 4.14
C ASP A 66 5.53 16.15 4.34
N GLU A 67 6.32 17.03 3.74
CA GLU A 67 6.04 18.46 3.66
C GLU A 67 6.03 18.86 2.18
N ILE A 68 4.86 19.33 1.70
CA ILE A 68 4.68 19.78 0.31
C ILE A 68 5.32 21.16 0.16
N ILE A 69 5.95 21.39 -0.98
CA ILE A 69 6.54 22.67 -1.37
C ILE A 69 5.68 23.25 -2.48
N HIS A 70 5.09 24.41 -2.23
CA HIS A 70 4.30 25.13 -3.21
C HIS A 70 5.15 25.87 -4.24
N THR A 71 4.55 26.14 -5.38
CA THR A 71 5.11 27.04 -6.38
C THR A 71 5.19 28.48 -5.87
N ARG A 72 5.84 29.37 -6.62
CA ARG A 72 5.86 30.82 -6.34
C ARG A 72 4.47 31.45 -6.31
N GLU A 73 3.52 30.84 -7.03
CA GLU A 73 2.12 31.28 -7.10
C GLU A 73 1.22 30.59 -6.05
N GLY A 74 1.78 29.73 -5.20
CA GLY A 74 1.07 29.05 -4.14
C GLY A 74 0.37 27.75 -4.59
N GLU A 75 0.67 27.24 -5.78
CA GLU A 75 0.07 26.00 -6.31
C GLU A 75 0.81 24.77 -5.80
N ILE A 76 0.07 23.68 -5.54
CA ILE A 76 0.62 22.38 -5.14
C ILE A 76 1.16 21.62 -6.36
N LEU A 77 0.46 21.70 -7.48
CA LEU A 77 0.74 20.93 -8.69
C LEU A 77 1.20 21.84 -9.82
N VAL A 78 2.16 21.32 -10.58
CA VAL A 78 2.62 21.92 -11.86
C VAL A 78 2.33 20.92 -12.97
N GLN A 79 1.77 21.38 -14.08
CA GLN A 79 1.53 20.55 -15.25
C GLN A 79 2.63 20.73 -16.28
N GLU A 80 3.18 19.62 -16.76
CA GLU A 80 4.11 19.59 -17.89
C GLU A 80 3.38 19.62 -19.23
N VAL A 81 4.11 19.85 -20.30
CA VAL A 81 3.60 19.91 -21.69
C VAL A 81 2.93 18.59 -22.12
N ASP A 82 3.36 17.46 -21.56
CA ASP A 82 2.79 16.12 -21.78
C ASP A 82 1.55 15.82 -20.91
N GLU A 83 0.97 16.86 -20.30
CA GLU A 83 -0.18 16.81 -19.41
C GLU A 83 0.10 16.05 -18.07
N THR A 84 1.32 15.64 -17.81
CA THR A 84 1.68 15.01 -16.53
C THR A 84 1.75 16.07 -15.43
N TRP A 85 1.06 15.80 -14.30
CA TRP A 85 1.15 16.61 -13.11
C TRP A 85 2.35 16.23 -12.27
N TYR A 86 3.04 17.23 -11.72
CA TYR A 86 4.15 17.09 -10.80
C TYR A 86 3.91 17.89 -9.51
N TYR A 87 4.50 17.44 -8.41
CA TYR A 87 4.54 18.17 -7.15
C TYR A 87 5.93 18.07 -6.52
N ALA A 88 6.27 19.04 -5.71
CA ALA A 88 7.49 19.04 -4.94
C ALA A 88 7.23 18.80 -3.47
N ARG A 89 8.15 18.09 -2.82
CA ARG A 89 8.15 17.85 -1.38
C ARG A 89 9.57 17.90 -0.83
N LYS A 90 9.66 18.20 0.46
CA LYS A 90 10.93 18.26 1.16
C LYS A 90 11.63 16.89 1.13
N TYR A 91 12.90 16.88 0.87
CA TYR A 91 13.72 15.68 1.03
C TYR A 91 13.98 15.45 2.51
N ILE A 92 13.72 14.26 3.00
CA ILE A 92 13.97 13.87 4.38
C ILE A 92 15.20 12.97 4.39
N GLU A 93 16.24 13.43 5.07
CA GLU A 93 17.44 12.64 5.28
C GLU A 93 17.22 11.63 6.40
N GLY A 94 17.31 10.35 6.04
CA GLY A 94 17.05 9.25 6.96
C GLY A 94 17.30 7.91 6.31
N ARG A 95 17.42 6.86 7.13
CA ARG A 95 17.47 5.50 6.64
C ARG A 95 16.08 4.89 6.54
N GLU A 96 15.82 4.11 5.51
CA GLU A 96 14.61 3.31 5.38
C GLU A 96 14.49 2.29 6.53
N CYS A 97 13.25 1.88 6.83
CA CYS A 97 12.99 0.81 7.79
C CYS A 97 13.69 -0.49 7.35
N GLU A 98 14.59 -1.01 8.17
CA GLU A 98 15.29 -2.25 7.92
C GLU A 98 14.38 -3.45 8.26
N THR A 99 13.92 -4.14 7.23
CA THR A 99 12.95 -5.24 7.40
C THR A 99 13.50 -6.47 8.13
N ARG A 100 14.83 -6.59 8.28
CA ARG A 100 15.50 -7.64 9.07
C ARG A 100 15.65 -7.25 10.53
N SER A 101 15.56 -5.97 10.85
CA SER A 101 15.55 -5.47 12.21
C SER A 101 14.14 -5.58 12.80
N ARG A 102 13.98 -6.48 13.78
CA ARG A 102 12.72 -6.63 14.50
C ARG A 102 12.29 -5.30 15.15
N ASP A 103 13.24 -4.58 15.75
CA ASP A 103 12.97 -3.32 16.44
C ASP A 103 12.46 -2.24 15.47
N ASP A 104 13.05 -2.12 14.28
CA ASP A 104 12.58 -1.19 13.25
C ASP A 104 11.16 -1.52 12.81
N VAL A 105 10.88 -2.81 12.58
CA VAL A 105 9.56 -3.29 12.15
C VAL A 105 8.50 -2.98 13.20
N LEU A 106 8.78 -3.26 14.48
CA LEU A 106 7.83 -2.99 15.56
C LEU A 106 7.61 -1.50 15.77
N ALA A 107 8.69 -0.70 15.71
CA ALA A 107 8.59 0.75 15.80
C ALA A 107 7.77 1.35 14.64
N ALA A 108 7.96 0.87 13.42
CA ALA A 108 7.16 1.27 12.26
C ALA A 108 5.67 0.92 12.44
N VAL A 109 5.36 -0.24 12.99
CA VAL A 109 3.97 -0.66 13.27
C VAL A 109 3.33 0.17 14.39
N GLU A 110 4.08 0.49 15.47
CA GLU A 110 3.59 1.40 16.52
C GLU A 110 3.31 2.79 15.94
N GLU A 111 4.14 3.29 15.02
CA GLU A 111 3.94 4.59 14.38
C GLU A 111 2.72 4.57 13.44
N LEU A 112 2.50 3.47 12.68
CA LEU A 112 1.29 3.26 11.90
C LEU A 112 0.02 3.30 12.78
N ALA A 113 0.05 2.68 13.96
CA ALA A 113 -1.08 2.70 14.88
C ALA A 113 -1.39 4.13 15.38
N LYS A 114 -0.36 4.95 15.67
CA LYS A 114 -0.54 6.36 16.03
C LYS A 114 -1.12 7.17 14.85
N LEU A 115 -0.60 6.97 13.65
CA LEU A 115 -1.13 7.57 12.42
C LEU A 115 -2.63 7.28 12.28
N HIS A 116 -3.04 6.03 12.45
CA HIS A 116 -4.45 5.64 12.36
C HIS A 116 -5.33 6.28 13.44
N LEU A 117 -4.82 6.49 14.68
CA LEU A 117 -5.56 7.21 15.73
C LEU A 117 -5.87 8.67 15.35
N VAL A 118 -5.03 9.29 14.54
CA VAL A 118 -5.26 10.64 14.02
C VAL A 118 -6.20 10.61 12.82
N LEU A 119 -5.95 9.69 11.89
CA LEU A 119 -6.63 9.65 10.59
C LEU A 119 -8.04 9.03 10.63
N GLN A 120 -8.38 8.22 11.65
CA GLN A 120 -9.76 7.73 11.86
C GLN A 120 -10.76 8.84 12.19
N LYS A 121 -10.28 10.02 12.61
CA LYS A 121 -11.11 11.17 12.98
C LYS A 121 -11.31 12.14 11.81
N VAL A 122 -10.77 11.83 10.65
CA VAL A 122 -10.90 12.66 9.46
C VAL A 122 -12.04 12.10 8.63
N GLU A 123 -13.16 12.83 8.60
CA GLU A 123 -14.32 12.49 7.78
C GLU A 123 -14.06 12.88 6.32
N ASP A 124 -14.34 11.96 5.39
CA ASP A 124 -14.02 12.13 3.96
C ASP A 124 -14.97 13.10 3.24
N GLU A 125 -16.14 13.45 3.84
CA GLU A 125 -17.16 14.25 3.16
C GLU A 125 -16.66 15.60 2.62
N ASN A 126 -15.59 16.14 3.19
CA ASN A 126 -14.95 17.38 2.77
C ASN A 126 -13.61 17.19 2.04
N LEU A 127 -13.09 15.97 2.00
CA LEU A 127 -11.80 15.64 1.41
C LEU A 127 -12.01 14.86 0.11
N LYS A 128 -11.65 15.41 -1.02
CA LYS A 128 -11.70 14.74 -2.34
C LYS A 128 -10.61 13.66 -2.49
N ILE A 129 -10.39 12.85 -1.43
CA ILE A 129 -9.33 11.85 -1.41
C ILE A 129 -9.72 10.56 -2.13
N GLY A 130 -11.03 10.27 -2.14
CA GLY A 130 -11.62 9.07 -2.75
C GLY A 130 -11.51 7.83 -1.88
N GLY A 131 -12.50 6.95 -2.01
CA GLY A 131 -12.55 5.66 -1.33
C GLY A 131 -11.95 4.54 -2.16
N ARG A 132 -11.58 3.45 -1.49
CA ARG A 132 -11.15 2.20 -2.10
C ARG A 132 -12.14 1.09 -1.76
N ASP A 133 -12.59 0.36 -2.77
CA ASP A 133 -13.44 -0.80 -2.60
C ASP A 133 -12.62 -2.08 -2.76
N TYR A 134 -12.19 -2.64 -1.64
CA TYR A 134 -11.37 -3.86 -1.61
C TYR A 134 -12.12 -5.08 -2.19
N ALA A 135 -13.44 -5.17 -2.01
CA ALA A 135 -14.24 -6.27 -2.56
C ALA A 135 -14.27 -6.21 -4.09
N MET A 136 -14.54 -5.02 -4.64
CA MET A 136 -14.54 -4.81 -6.10
C MET A 136 -13.18 -5.04 -6.73
N GLU A 137 -12.09 -4.70 -6.03
CA GLU A 137 -10.74 -5.05 -6.48
C GLU A 137 -10.54 -6.57 -6.52
N GLY A 138 -10.96 -7.29 -5.50
CA GLY A 138 -10.92 -8.75 -5.44
C GLY A 138 -11.67 -9.40 -6.61
N PHE A 139 -12.87 -8.94 -6.90
CA PHE A 139 -13.67 -9.41 -8.05
C PHE A 139 -12.96 -9.18 -9.39
N ARG A 140 -12.32 -8.02 -9.56
CA ARG A 140 -11.54 -7.71 -10.75
C ARG A 140 -10.34 -8.67 -10.88
N HIS A 141 -9.58 -8.86 -9.80
CA HIS A 141 -8.43 -9.76 -9.77
C HIS A 141 -8.82 -11.21 -10.07
N ASN A 142 -9.96 -11.69 -9.55
CA ASN A 142 -10.48 -13.03 -9.84
C ASN A 142 -10.85 -13.20 -11.32
N ARG A 143 -11.43 -12.17 -11.95
CA ARG A 143 -11.67 -12.17 -13.40
C ARG A 143 -10.37 -12.18 -14.20
N GLU A 144 -9.36 -11.45 -13.75
CA GLU A 144 -8.03 -11.44 -14.40
C GLU A 144 -7.36 -12.81 -14.29
N LEU A 145 -7.39 -13.47 -13.13
CA LEU A 145 -6.89 -14.84 -12.97
C LEU A 145 -7.57 -15.83 -13.94
N LYS A 146 -8.89 -15.74 -14.07
CA LYS A 146 -9.66 -16.56 -15.03
C LYS A 146 -9.27 -16.24 -16.48
N LYS A 147 -9.02 -14.98 -16.84
CA LYS A 147 -8.51 -14.61 -18.18
C LYS A 147 -7.14 -15.20 -18.46
N VAL A 148 -6.20 -15.11 -17.51
CA VAL A 148 -4.85 -15.70 -17.64
C VAL A 148 -4.95 -17.21 -17.86
N ARG A 149 -5.76 -17.90 -17.05
CA ARG A 149 -5.99 -19.35 -17.19
C ARG A 149 -6.55 -19.71 -18.56
N ASN A 150 -7.57 -19.00 -19.03
CA ASN A 150 -8.19 -19.28 -20.33
C ASN A 150 -7.21 -19.05 -21.49
N TYR A 151 -6.42 -17.99 -21.44
CA TYR A 151 -5.35 -17.73 -22.41
C TYR A 151 -4.34 -18.87 -22.46
N ILE A 152 -3.84 -19.31 -21.30
CA ILE A 152 -2.86 -20.40 -21.22
C ILE A 152 -3.48 -21.74 -21.68
N HIS A 153 -4.74 -21.99 -21.28
CA HIS A 153 -5.45 -23.22 -21.66
C HIS A 153 -5.58 -23.36 -23.18
N GLY A 154 -5.85 -22.27 -23.89
CA GLY A 154 -6.00 -22.26 -25.36
C GLY A 154 -4.69 -22.46 -26.14
N LYS A 155 -3.53 -22.46 -25.49
CA LYS A 155 -2.24 -22.65 -26.17
C LYS A 155 -1.95 -24.12 -26.46
N HIS A 156 -1.54 -24.42 -27.68
CA HIS A 156 -1.11 -25.78 -28.06
C HIS A 156 0.18 -26.19 -27.29
N LYS A 157 1.16 -25.30 -27.19
CA LYS A 157 2.40 -25.55 -26.48
C LYS A 157 2.54 -24.56 -25.33
N LYS A 158 2.67 -25.06 -24.13
CA LYS A 158 2.84 -24.30 -22.91
C LYS A 158 4.31 -24.26 -22.52
N ASN A 159 4.78 -23.07 -22.09
CA ASN A 159 6.10 -22.92 -21.49
C ASN A 159 6.11 -23.37 -20.03
N GLU A 160 7.28 -23.36 -19.40
CA GLU A 160 7.48 -23.79 -18.02
C GLU A 160 6.62 -23.01 -17.02
N PHE A 161 6.59 -21.68 -17.10
CA PHE A 161 5.75 -20.84 -16.26
C PHE A 161 4.27 -21.23 -16.35
N GLU A 162 3.79 -21.41 -17.56
CA GLU A 162 2.39 -21.78 -17.86
C GLU A 162 2.02 -23.15 -17.31
N MET A 163 2.94 -24.11 -17.39
CA MET A 163 2.73 -25.45 -16.81
C MET A 163 2.65 -25.39 -15.28
N ILE A 164 3.56 -24.64 -14.63
CA ILE A 164 3.56 -24.45 -13.18
C ILE A 164 2.29 -23.73 -12.73
N PHE A 165 1.93 -22.65 -13.42
CA PHE A 165 0.70 -21.90 -13.14
C PHE A 165 -0.54 -22.78 -13.20
N MET A 166 -0.71 -23.54 -14.29
CA MET A 166 -1.88 -24.41 -14.48
C MET A 166 -2.01 -25.50 -13.43
N ARG A 167 -0.89 -26.08 -12.95
CA ARG A 167 -0.90 -27.09 -11.87
C ARG A 167 -1.43 -26.56 -10.55
N ASN A 168 -1.22 -25.27 -10.27
CA ASN A 168 -1.53 -24.65 -8.99
C ASN A 168 -2.77 -23.75 -9.04
N TYR A 169 -3.27 -23.43 -10.22
CA TYR A 169 -4.35 -22.48 -10.44
C TYR A 169 -5.60 -22.75 -9.60
N GLU A 170 -6.08 -23.97 -9.55
CA GLU A 170 -7.34 -24.32 -8.86
C GLU A 170 -7.23 -24.11 -7.34
N ILE A 171 -6.06 -24.36 -6.75
CA ILE A 171 -5.80 -24.14 -5.32
C ILE A 171 -5.94 -22.65 -4.99
N PHE A 172 -5.23 -21.81 -5.74
CA PHE A 172 -5.22 -20.35 -5.49
C PHE A 172 -6.54 -19.68 -5.90
N LEU A 173 -7.19 -20.18 -6.96
CA LEU A 173 -8.52 -19.68 -7.33
C LEU A 173 -9.54 -19.97 -6.24
N LYS A 174 -9.53 -21.17 -5.66
CA LYS A 174 -10.43 -21.53 -4.57
C LYS A 174 -10.26 -20.55 -3.40
N GLN A 175 -9.04 -20.29 -2.96
CA GLN A 175 -8.76 -19.31 -1.90
C GLN A 175 -9.29 -17.91 -2.23
N ALA A 176 -9.09 -17.46 -3.48
CA ALA A 176 -9.57 -16.17 -3.95
C ALA A 176 -11.11 -16.09 -3.93
N LEU A 177 -11.79 -17.17 -4.30
CA LEU A 177 -13.26 -17.27 -4.26
C LEU A 177 -13.79 -17.40 -2.82
N ASP A 178 -13.08 -18.09 -1.94
CA ASP A 178 -13.45 -18.19 -0.51
C ASP A 178 -13.40 -16.80 0.15
N VAL A 179 -12.40 -15.97 -0.19
CA VAL A 179 -12.34 -14.56 0.25
C VAL A 179 -13.48 -13.74 -0.35
N GLU A 180 -13.75 -13.89 -1.65
CA GLU A 180 -14.87 -13.23 -2.31
C GLU A 180 -16.19 -13.54 -1.60
N HIS A 181 -16.44 -14.81 -1.29
CA HIS A 181 -17.63 -15.24 -0.56
C HIS A 181 -17.72 -14.65 0.86
N ARG A 182 -16.58 -14.53 1.57
CA ARG A 182 -16.55 -13.88 2.90
C ARG A 182 -16.89 -12.40 2.84
N LEU A 183 -16.34 -11.69 1.85
CA LEU A 183 -16.61 -10.26 1.65
C LEU A 183 -18.06 -9.95 1.24
N MET A 184 -18.76 -10.93 0.65
CA MET A 184 -20.18 -10.80 0.30
C MET A 184 -21.14 -11.06 1.48
N LYS A 185 -20.65 -11.68 2.56
CA LYS A 185 -21.50 -11.91 3.74
C LYS A 185 -21.75 -10.59 4.46
N PRO A 186 -22.99 -10.32 4.89
CA PRO A 186 -23.26 -9.20 5.78
C PRO A 186 -22.39 -9.33 7.03
N ASN A 187 -21.80 -8.25 7.52
CA ASN A 187 -21.06 -8.28 8.76
C ASN A 187 -21.99 -8.75 9.92
N PRO A 188 -21.51 -9.67 10.80
CA PRO A 188 -22.31 -10.13 11.92
C PRO A 188 -22.87 -9.02 12.82
N GLY A 189 -22.27 -7.83 12.82
CA GLY A 189 -22.72 -6.63 13.50
C GLY A 189 -23.93 -5.92 12.87
N GLU A 190 -24.37 -6.31 11.66
CA GLU A 190 -25.49 -5.66 10.97
C GLU A 190 -26.86 -5.89 11.62
N THR A 191 -26.96 -6.82 12.56
CA THR A 191 -28.18 -7.13 13.34
C THR A 191 -28.31 -6.34 14.65
N GLN A 192 -27.31 -5.56 15.05
CA GLN A 192 -27.36 -4.73 16.27
C GLN A 192 -27.80 -3.29 15.92
N GLY A 193 -28.64 -2.70 16.79
CA GLY A 193 -29.34 -1.43 16.55
C GLY A 193 -28.48 -0.27 16.03
N GLN A 194 -29.07 0.58 15.22
CA GLN A 194 -28.46 1.61 14.36
C GLN A 194 -27.42 2.53 15.04
N SER A 195 -27.55 2.88 16.32
CA SER A 195 -26.64 3.80 17.01
C SER A 195 -25.27 3.18 17.38
N GLY A 196 -25.25 1.89 17.71
CA GLY A 196 -24.00 1.17 18.01
C GLY A 196 -23.18 0.83 16.75
N LYS A 197 -23.85 0.67 15.62
CA LYS A 197 -23.27 0.39 14.32
C LYS A 197 -22.47 1.59 13.79
N GLN A 198 -23.07 2.78 13.82
CA GLN A 198 -22.48 4.02 13.31
C GLN A 198 -21.17 4.39 14.05
N SER A 199 -21.11 4.18 15.37
CA SER A 199 -19.91 4.45 16.17
C SER A 199 -18.77 3.45 15.90
N ARG A 200 -19.08 2.17 15.64
CA ARG A 200 -18.06 1.15 15.31
C ARG A 200 -17.54 1.29 13.89
N GLU A 201 -18.42 1.56 12.92
CA GLU A 201 -18.02 1.86 11.56
C GLU A 201 -17.10 3.08 11.52
N ALA A 202 -17.45 4.16 12.20
CA ALA A 202 -16.61 5.35 12.31
C ALA A 202 -15.23 5.07 12.94
N ALA A 203 -15.11 4.05 13.82
CA ALA A 203 -13.84 3.67 14.45
C ALA A 203 -12.95 2.79 13.54
N MET A 204 -13.53 2.11 12.56
CA MET A 204 -12.82 1.21 11.64
C MET A 204 -12.27 1.95 10.41
N TYR A 205 -13.02 2.95 9.94
CA TYR A 205 -12.72 3.66 8.71
C TYR A 205 -11.95 4.95 8.96
N GLY A 206 -11.20 5.37 7.98
CA GLY A 206 -10.46 6.61 7.99
C GLY A 206 -9.56 6.74 6.76
N ILE A 207 -8.66 7.70 6.80
CA ILE A 207 -7.70 7.89 5.72
C ILE A 207 -6.53 6.91 5.92
N CYS A 208 -6.40 5.95 5.03
CA CYS A 208 -5.26 5.06 4.93
C CYS A 208 -4.11 5.75 4.19
N HIS A 209 -2.87 5.39 4.53
CA HIS A 209 -1.68 5.79 3.78
C HIS A 209 -1.68 5.21 2.36
N GLY A 210 -2.18 3.99 2.19
CA GLY A 210 -2.37 3.31 0.91
C GLY A 210 -1.14 2.63 0.33
N ASP A 211 0.07 2.99 0.75
CA ASP A 211 1.33 2.31 0.41
C ASP A 211 2.31 2.29 1.60
N PHE A 212 1.80 1.97 2.80
CA PHE A 212 2.65 1.85 3.98
C PHE A 212 3.62 0.67 3.81
N ASN A 213 4.91 0.97 3.70
CA ASN A 213 5.95 -0.03 3.49
C ASN A 213 7.31 0.49 3.97
N GLN A 214 8.33 -0.38 4.03
CA GLN A 214 9.65 -0.06 4.56
C GLN A 214 10.36 1.14 3.89
N HIS A 215 10.02 1.47 2.65
CA HIS A 215 10.63 2.57 1.90
C HIS A 215 10.02 3.93 2.23
N ASN A 216 8.79 3.89 2.75
CA ASN A 216 8.02 5.07 3.11
C ASN A 216 8.05 5.35 4.63
N VAL A 217 8.86 4.60 5.38
CA VAL A 217 9.10 4.80 6.82
C VAL A 217 10.58 5.08 7.02
N LEU A 218 10.90 6.32 7.39
CA LEU A 218 12.28 6.80 7.53
C LEU A 218 12.64 7.02 8.99
N PHE A 219 13.78 6.49 9.39
CA PHE A 219 14.37 6.68 10.71
C PHE A 219 15.43 7.78 10.65
N THR A 220 15.22 8.85 11.39
CA THR A 220 16.12 10.01 11.40
C THR A 220 16.16 10.67 12.78
N HIS A 221 17.36 10.91 13.36
CA HIS A 221 17.60 11.64 14.60
C HIS A 221 16.63 11.27 15.76
N GLY A 222 16.35 9.97 15.93
CA GLY A 222 15.46 9.46 17.00
C GLY A 222 13.96 9.62 16.70
N LYS A 223 13.58 10.07 15.50
CA LYS A 223 12.19 10.17 15.02
C LYS A 223 11.93 9.19 13.92
N ILE A 224 10.65 8.86 13.73
CA ILE A 224 10.15 8.12 12.58
C ILE A 224 9.29 9.08 11.76
N ILE A 225 9.56 9.14 10.46
CA ILE A 225 8.83 10.00 9.52
C ILE A 225 8.19 9.11 8.48
N ILE A 226 6.88 9.29 8.27
CA ILE A 226 6.12 8.57 7.25
C ILE A 226 6.00 9.46 6.01
N THR A 227 6.37 8.92 4.84
CA THR A 227 6.48 9.67 3.59
C THR A 227 5.63 9.05 2.49
N ASN A 228 5.35 9.84 1.44
CA ASN A 228 4.72 9.36 0.20
C ASN A 228 3.24 9.01 0.35
N PHE A 229 2.42 10.00 0.72
CA PHE A 229 0.96 9.88 0.87
C PHE A 229 0.16 9.92 -0.46
N GLU A 230 0.83 9.80 -1.61
CA GLU A 230 0.15 9.83 -2.92
C GLU A 230 -0.98 8.82 -3.07
N GLN A 231 -0.84 7.66 -2.42
CA GLN A 231 -1.83 6.58 -2.47
C GLN A 231 -2.87 6.66 -1.35
N ALA A 232 -2.87 7.76 -0.58
CA ALA A 232 -3.83 7.94 0.50
C ALA A 232 -5.27 7.84 -0.03
N HIS A 233 -6.13 7.14 0.71
CA HIS A 233 -7.52 6.90 0.34
C HIS A 233 -8.35 6.56 1.58
N TYR A 234 -9.66 6.70 1.47
CA TYR A 234 -10.58 6.32 2.53
C TYR A 234 -10.88 4.81 2.43
N ASP A 235 -10.60 4.06 3.49
CA ASP A 235 -10.86 2.60 3.59
C ASP A 235 -10.85 2.19 5.07
N VAL A 236 -11.00 0.90 5.34
CA VAL A 236 -10.76 0.31 6.66
C VAL A 236 -9.26 0.44 6.99
N LEU A 237 -8.96 1.11 8.09
CA LEU A 237 -7.57 1.45 8.49
C LEU A 237 -6.64 0.24 8.58
N VAL A 238 -7.15 -0.92 9.00
CA VAL A 238 -6.37 -2.16 9.05
C VAL A 238 -5.83 -2.59 7.68
N GLY A 239 -6.30 -1.98 6.58
CA GLY A 239 -5.78 -2.20 5.23
C GLY A 239 -4.28 -1.90 5.09
N ASP A 240 -3.79 -0.82 5.71
CA ASP A 240 -2.36 -0.49 5.73
C ASP A 240 -1.54 -1.49 6.55
N LEU A 241 -2.06 -1.91 7.71
CA LEU A 241 -1.43 -2.96 8.52
C LEU A 241 -1.34 -4.27 7.74
N ALA A 242 -2.42 -4.69 7.07
CA ALA A 242 -2.44 -5.88 6.23
C ALA A 242 -1.42 -5.77 5.07
N HIS A 243 -1.30 -4.59 4.47
CA HIS A 243 -0.33 -4.36 3.40
C HIS A 243 1.12 -4.53 3.87
N PHE A 244 1.47 -3.92 5.00
CA PHE A 244 2.82 -4.00 5.57
C PHE A 244 3.12 -5.40 6.08
N LEU A 245 2.21 -5.99 6.86
CA LEU A 245 2.31 -7.36 7.37
C LEU A 245 2.55 -8.36 6.23
N ARG A 246 1.75 -8.32 5.17
CA ARG A 246 1.92 -9.22 4.02
C ARG A 246 3.30 -9.08 3.37
N LYS A 247 3.78 -7.84 3.14
CA LYS A 247 5.12 -7.63 2.56
C LYS A 247 6.23 -8.23 3.42
N LEU A 248 6.11 -8.13 4.73
CA LEU A 248 7.08 -8.72 5.66
C LEU A 248 6.95 -10.24 5.72
N MET A 249 5.73 -10.77 5.80
CA MET A 249 5.51 -12.21 5.82
C MET A 249 6.05 -12.90 4.55
N GLU A 250 5.84 -12.33 3.37
CA GLU A 250 6.42 -12.81 2.11
C GLU A 250 7.96 -12.82 2.14
N LYS A 251 8.61 -11.87 2.84
CA LYS A 251 10.07 -11.80 2.99
C LYS A 251 10.62 -12.77 4.04
N HIS A 252 9.89 -12.95 5.12
CA HIS A 252 10.30 -13.71 6.30
C HIS A 252 9.64 -15.09 6.37
N ASN A 253 9.25 -15.64 5.22
CA ASN A 253 8.67 -16.96 5.08
C ASN A 253 7.51 -17.21 6.09
N PHE A 254 6.61 -16.25 6.21
CA PHE A 254 5.44 -16.26 7.09
C PHE A 254 5.78 -16.61 8.56
N ASN A 255 6.84 -15.98 9.09
CA ASN A 255 7.25 -16.16 10.48
C ASN A 255 6.15 -15.71 11.44
N ILE A 256 5.52 -16.69 12.11
CA ILE A 256 4.37 -16.46 13.01
C ILE A 256 4.79 -15.60 14.21
N GLY A 257 5.98 -15.81 14.78
CA GLY A 257 6.48 -15.01 15.91
C GLY A 257 6.61 -13.53 15.57
N LEU A 258 7.20 -13.20 14.41
CA LEU A 258 7.27 -11.81 13.94
C LEU A 258 5.88 -11.22 13.72
N ALA A 259 4.95 -11.99 13.13
CA ALA A 259 3.58 -11.53 12.91
C ALA A 259 2.87 -11.22 14.23
N THR A 260 2.97 -12.10 15.22
CA THR A 260 2.39 -11.90 16.55
C THR A 260 2.95 -10.64 17.21
N ASP A 261 4.27 -10.43 17.13
CA ASP A 261 4.91 -9.23 17.66
C ASP A 261 4.42 -7.95 16.98
N MET A 262 4.27 -7.96 15.66
CA MET A 262 3.73 -6.83 14.90
C MET A 262 2.29 -6.51 15.30
N LEU A 263 1.43 -7.52 15.41
CA LEU A 263 0.04 -7.35 15.83
C LEU A 263 -0.04 -6.80 17.25
N ALA A 264 0.76 -7.34 18.18
CA ALA A 264 0.84 -6.84 19.55
C ALA A 264 1.35 -5.39 19.63
N ALA A 265 2.35 -5.03 18.82
CA ALA A 265 2.86 -3.66 18.75
C ALA A 265 1.80 -2.67 18.25
N TYR A 266 1.00 -3.05 17.24
CA TYR A 266 -0.12 -2.26 16.78
C TYR A 266 -1.19 -2.10 17.87
N GLU A 267 -1.64 -3.21 18.45
CA GLU A 267 -2.69 -3.24 19.45
C GLU A 267 -2.32 -2.55 20.79
N LYS A 268 -1.04 -2.42 21.07
CA LYS A 268 -0.56 -1.62 22.23
C LYS A 268 -1.00 -0.16 22.13
N ARG A 269 -1.16 0.37 20.92
CA ARG A 269 -1.54 1.76 20.64
C ARG A 269 -3.01 1.88 20.23
N ARG A 270 -3.48 1.02 19.35
CA ARG A 270 -4.85 1.01 18.81
C ARG A 270 -5.38 -0.42 18.78
N LYS A 271 -6.40 -0.67 19.58
CA LYS A 271 -7.06 -1.98 19.60
C LYS A 271 -7.83 -2.22 18.31
N LEU A 272 -7.72 -3.44 17.79
CA LEU A 272 -8.51 -3.90 16.66
C LEU A 272 -9.90 -4.36 17.13
N LEU A 273 -10.92 -3.93 16.40
CA LEU A 273 -12.28 -4.42 16.58
C LEU A 273 -12.43 -5.83 15.98
N PRO A 274 -13.39 -6.64 16.40
CA PRO A 274 -13.64 -7.96 15.80
C PRO A 274 -13.80 -7.88 14.27
N GLU A 275 -14.50 -6.86 13.78
CA GLU A 275 -14.72 -6.63 12.37
C GLU A 275 -13.40 -6.28 11.63
N GLU A 276 -12.45 -5.60 12.29
CA GLU A 276 -11.13 -5.32 11.73
C GLU A 276 -10.25 -6.57 11.67
N TRP A 277 -10.39 -7.49 12.63
CA TRP A 277 -9.73 -8.79 12.57
C TRP A 277 -10.20 -9.60 11.35
N GLU A 278 -11.52 -9.62 11.07
CA GLU A 278 -12.05 -10.23 9.83
C GLU A 278 -11.49 -9.52 8.58
N GLN A 279 -11.44 -8.19 8.57
CA GLN A 279 -10.87 -7.42 7.47
C GLN A 279 -9.36 -7.68 7.27
N LEU A 280 -8.62 -7.86 8.35
CA LEU A 280 -7.20 -8.25 8.30
C LEU A 280 -7.06 -9.66 7.72
N TYR A 281 -7.86 -10.62 8.23
CA TYR A 281 -7.84 -12.00 7.77
C TYR A 281 -8.12 -12.11 6.28
N VAL A 282 -9.19 -11.51 5.76
CA VAL A 282 -9.55 -11.62 4.34
C VAL A 282 -8.49 -11.00 3.43
N ARG A 283 -7.87 -9.88 3.87
CA ARG A 283 -6.77 -9.26 3.13
C ARG A 283 -5.50 -10.13 3.10
N MET A 284 -5.22 -10.88 4.17
CA MET A 284 -4.08 -11.81 4.23
C MET A 284 -4.40 -13.14 3.53
N ALA A 285 -5.65 -13.61 3.57
CA ALA A 285 -6.10 -14.85 2.94
C ALA A 285 -6.16 -14.75 1.41
N TYR A 286 -6.41 -13.56 0.85
CA TYR A 286 -6.40 -13.39 -0.60
C TYR A 286 -5.01 -13.69 -1.18
N PRO A 287 -4.89 -14.54 -2.23
CA PRO A 287 -3.58 -14.95 -2.79
C PRO A 287 -2.98 -13.86 -3.70
N GLN A 288 -2.77 -12.68 -3.13
CA GLN A 288 -2.36 -11.47 -3.85
C GLN A 288 -1.07 -11.64 -4.66
N LYS A 289 -0.11 -12.38 -4.12
CA LYS A 289 1.18 -12.58 -4.81
C LYS A 289 1.03 -13.46 -6.04
N PHE A 290 0.24 -14.52 -5.94
CA PHE A 290 -0.05 -15.41 -7.07
C PHE A 290 -0.73 -14.63 -8.19
N TRP A 291 -1.77 -13.85 -7.88
CA TRP A 291 -2.42 -12.98 -8.85
C TRP A 291 -1.44 -11.98 -9.47
N LYS A 292 -0.62 -11.27 -8.67
CA LYS A 292 0.36 -10.29 -9.19
C LYS A 292 1.33 -10.91 -10.19
N VAL A 293 1.85 -12.09 -9.89
CA VAL A 293 2.81 -12.78 -10.76
C VAL A 293 2.13 -13.23 -12.06
N ALA A 294 0.92 -13.80 -11.96
CA ALA A 294 0.13 -14.21 -13.12
C ALA A 294 -0.25 -13.03 -14.02
N ASN A 295 -0.74 -11.94 -13.43
CA ASN A 295 -1.15 -10.75 -14.17
C ASN A 295 0.05 -10.03 -14.82
N HIS A 296 1.19 -9.96 -14.13
CA HIS A 296 2.43 -9.44 -14.70
C HIS A 296 2.88 -10.24 -15.92
N TYR A 297 2.87 -11.57 -15.81
CA TYR A 297 3.20 -12.46 -16.93
C TYR A 297 2.27 -12.22 -18.12
N PHE A 298 0.97 -12.15 -17.89
CA PHE A 298 -0.04 -12.00 -18.94
C PHE A 298 0.07 -10.64 -19.65
N ASN A 299 0.36 -9.56 -18.93
CA ASN A 299 0.46 -8.21 -19.49
C ASN A 299 1.86 -7.87 -20.03
N ALA A 300 2.85 -8.72 -19.79
CA ALA A 300 4.19 -8.51 -20.33
C ALA A 300 4.21 -8.89 -21.81
N ASN A 301 4.34 -7.91 -22.72
CA ASN A 301 4.52 -8.11 -24.17
C ASN A 301 5.93 -8.67 -24.45
N LYS A 302 6.25 -9.85 -23.92
CA LYS A 302 7.56 -10.47 -24.08
C LYS A 302 7.47 -11.73 -24.91
N ALA A 303 8.37 -11.83 -25.90
CA ALA A 303 8.49 -13.01 -26.74
C ALA A 303 8.95 -14.26 -25.97
N TRP A 304 9.48 -14.10 -24.73
CA TRP A 304 9.95 -15.20 -23.88
C TRP A 304 9.83 -14.85 -22.38
N VAL A 305 9.65 -15.89 -21.58
CA VAL A 305 9.48 -15.78 -20.12
C VAL A 305 10.84 -15.56 -19.47
N SER A 306 10.92 -14.58 -18.58
CA SER A 306 12.14 -14.41 -17.79
C SER A 306 12.22 -15.47 -16.70
N GLY A 307 13.42 -16.02 -16.45
CA GLY A 307 13.65 -16.94 -15.31
C GLY A 307 13.17 -16.36 -13.98
N ARG A 308 13.25 -15.04 -13.82
CA ARG A 308 12.71 -14.33 -12.64
C ARG A 308 11.21 -14.52 -12.40
N ASP A 309 10.40 -14.64 -13.44
CA ASP A 309 8.95 -14.81 -13.25
C ASP A 309 8.63 -16.23 -12.82
N ILE A 310 9.40 -17.22 -13.31
CA ILE A 310 9.34 -18.62 -12.86
C ILE A 310 9.76 -18.73 -11.39
N GLU A 311 10.88 -18.12 -11.01
CA GLU A 311 11.38 -18.09 -9.61
C GLU A 311 10.34 -17.46 -8.66
N LYS A 312 9.72 -16.34 -9.06
CA LYS A 312 8.67 -15.70 -8.26
C LYS A 312 7.46 -16.61 -8.08
N LEU A 313 7.03 -17.31 -9.13
CA LEU A 313 5.89 -18.22 -9.06
C LEU A 313 6.20 -19.42 -8.16
N ASN A 314 7.37 -20.04 -8.33
CA ASN A 314 7.82 -21.15 -7.50
C ASN A 314 7.87 -20.75 -6.02
N ARG A 315 8.45 -19.59 -5.70
CA ARG A 315 8.49 -19.07 -4.32
C ARG A 315 7.11 -18.91 -3.70
N VAL A 316 6.11 -18.46 -4.46
CA VAL A 316 4.73 -18.36 -3.98
C VAL A 316 4.17 -19.73 -3.63
N ILE A 317 4.44 -20.73 -4.46
CA ILE A 317 3.97 -22.12 -4.27
C ILE A 317 4.68 -22.77 -3.08
N GLU A 318 5.98 -22.61 -2.96
CA GLU A 318 6.79 -23.15 -1.85
C GLU A 318 6.38 -22.57 -0.50
N GLN A 319 5.95 -21.31 -0.46
CA GLN A 319 5.50 -20.65 0.76
C GLN A 319 4.07 -20.98 1.14
N GLU A 320 3.29 -21.68 0.30
CA GLU A 320 1.85 -21.82 0.50
C GLU A 320 1.51 -22.60 1.76
N GLU A 321 2.21 -23.67 2.08
CA GLU A 321 1.93 -24.46 3.27
C GLU A 321 2.12 -23.66 4.57
N ILE A 322 3.24 -22.94 4.68
CA ILE A 322 3.50 -22.12 5.86
C ILE A 322 2.58 -20.89 5.92
N ARG A 323 2.18 -20.35 4.76
CA ARG A 323 1.16 -19.31 4.68
C ARG A 323 -0.19 -19.79 5.21
N GLN A 324 -0.59 -21.03 4.92
CA GLN A 324 -1.83 -21.61 5.47
C GLN A 324 -1.74 -21.81 7.01
N GLN A 325 -0.56 -22.15 7.55
CA GLN A 325 -0.36 -22.21 9.00
C GLN A 325 -0.51 -20.83 9.64
N PHE A 326 0.08 -19.81 9.04
CA PHE A 326 -0.07 -18.42 9.46
C PHE A 326 -1.54 -17.96 9.41
N LEU A 327 -2.30 -18.29 8.36
CA LEU A 327 -3.71 -17.95 8.25
C LEU A 327 -4.56 -18.63 9.32
N ARG A 328 -4.26 -19.88 9.69
CA ARG A 328 -4.92 -20.55 10.81
C ARG A 328 -4.69 -19.80 12.13
N MET A 329 -3.48 -19.32 12.38
CA MET A 329 -3.18 -18.50 13.55
C MET A 329 -4.02 -17.21 13.54
N LEU A 330 -4.08 -16.49 12.41
CA LEU A 330 -4.92 -15.28 12.32
C LEU A 330 -6.40 -15.56 12.52
N PHE A 331 -6.87 -16.70 12.08
CA PHE A 331 -8.29 -17.08 12.21
C PHE A 331 -8.76 -17.18 13.65
N TYR A 332 -7.88 -17.53 14.59
CA TYR A 332 -8.18 -17.54 16.03
C TYR A 332 -8.62 -16.19 16.59
N PHE A 333 -8.27 -15.09 15.95
CA PHE A 333 -8.69 -13.75 16.38
C PHE A 333 -10.01 -13.32 15.74
N VAL A 334 -10.54 -14.12 14.82
CA VAL A 334 -11.80 -13.86 14.12
C VAL A 334 -12.97 -14.61 14.76
N GLU A 335 -12.70 -15.80 15.35
CA GLU A 335 -13.66 -16.60 16.12
C GLU A 335 -13.81 -16.07 17.55
#